data_00ee0549cc7a11f0f58071c3fd2c9bf3
#
_entry.id   00ee0549cc7a11f0f58071c3fd2c9bf3
#
_cell.length_a   1.000
_cell.length_b   1.000
_cell.length_c   1.000
_cell.angle_alpha   90.00
_cell.angle_beta   90.00
_cell.angle_gamma   90.00
#
_symmetry.space_group_name_H-M   'P 1'
#
loop_
_entity.id
_entity.type
_entity.pdbx_description
1 polymer ?
#
loop_
_entity_poly.entity_id
_entity_poly.type
_entity_poly.pdbx_seq_one_letter_code
_entity_poly.pdbx_strand_id
1 'polypeptide(L)'
;MNHTILVTGADGQLGREMQIASRGSRNRFIFTDIAGEHERLDITDPQAIADIVRENHVNVIVNCAAYTNVDKAETDPETANLLNNIAAGNLADAMKAVNGTLIHISTDYVFQGDRNIPCREDWPTEPLGVYGKTKLAGEKSIEATGCASIIIRTAWLYSPFGKNFVKTMRDLTSSRESLKVVFDQVGTPTYAGDLAETICRIIENGQLD
;
A
#
# COMPACT_ATOMS: atom_id res chain seq x y z
N MET A 1 24.40 -2.46 2.38
CA MET A 1 24.13 -3.89 2.08
C MET A 1 23.20 -3.96 0.88
N ASN A 2 23.23 -5.01 0.09
CA ASN A 2 22.23 -5.19 -0.96
C ASN A 2 21.01 -5.90 -0.35
N HIS A 3 19.82 -5.37 -0.57
CA HIS A 3 18.57 -5.95 -0.10
C HIS A 3 17.93 -6.83 -1.17
N THR A 4 17.20 -7.86 -0.74
CA THR A 4 16.22 -8.55 -1.58
C THR A 4 14.83 -8.08 -1.16
N ILE A 5 14.15 -7.42 -2.07
CA ILE A 5 12.90 -6.72 -1.82
C ILE A 5 11.77 -7.46 -2.54
N LEU A 6 10.76 -7.88 -1.78
CA LEU A 6 9.51 -8.40 -2.31
C LEU A 6 8.49 -7.27 -2.40
N VAL A 7 7.97 -7.01 -3.59
CA VAL A 7 6.91 -6.02 -3.83
C VAL A 7 5.62 -6.77 -4.14
N THR A 8 4.61 -6.62 -3.30
CA THR A 8 3.27 -7.20 -3.51
C THR A 8 2.36 -6.19 -4.21
N GLY A 9 1.34 -6.67 -4.93
CA GLY A 9 0.45 -5.77 -5.69
C GLY A 9 1.17 -5.08 -6.85
N ALA A 10 2.04 -5.82 -7.54
CA ALA A 10 2.94 -5.32 -8.59
C ALA A 10 2.19 -4.73 -9.79
N ASP A 11 0.99 -5.17 -10.08
CA ASP A 11 0.15 -4.68 -11.19
C ASP A 11 -0.71 -3.46 -10.82
N GLY A 12 -0.72 -3.07 -9.54
CA GLY A 12 -1.36 -1.86 -9.05
C GLY A 12 -0.61 -0.58 -9.44
N GLN A 13 -1.18 0.60 -9.11
CA GLN A 13 -0.58 1.90 -9.43
C GLN A 13 0.84 2.02 -8.86
N LEU A 14 0.99 1.83 -7.55
CA LEU A 14 2.28 1.95 -6.90
C LEU A 14 3.24 0.82 -7.29
N GLY A 15 2.75 -0.42 -7.40
CA GLY A 15 3.58 -1.55 -7.81
C GLY A 15 4.23 -1.35 -9.18
N ARG A 16 3.48 -0.79 -10.13
CA ARG A 16 4.02 -0.44 -11.48
C ARG A 16 5.02 0.71 -11.42
N GLU A 17 4.82 1.69 -10.59
CA GLU A 17 5.80 2.78 -10.38
C GLU A 17 7.05 2.25 -9.66
N MET A 18 6.92 1.31 -8.72
CA MET A 18 8.05 0.62 -8.09
C MET A 18 8.91 -0.14 -9.11
N GLN A 19 8.30 -0.76 -10.13
CA GLN A 19 9.05 -1.40 -11.23
C GLN A 19 9.88 -0.39 -12.04
N ILE A 20 9.40 0.83 -12.16
CA ILE A 20 10.14 1.91 -12.85
C ILE A 20 11.23 2.46 -11.95
N ALA A 21 10.89 2.81 -10.71
CA ALA A 21 11.81 3.43 -9.75
C ALA A 21 12.98 2.50 -9.37
N SER A 22 12.76 1.19 -9.38
CA SER A 22 13.80 0.19 -9.05
C SER A 22 14.82 -0.06 -10.17
N ARG A 23 14.60 0.50 -11.37
CA ARG A 23 15.53 0.31 -12.51
C ARG A 23 16.90 0.89 -12.19
N GLY A 24 17.93 0.08 -12.33
CA GLY A 24 19.31 0.49 -12.03
C GLY A 24 19.68 0.45 -10.55
N SER A 25 18.77 0.07 -9.65
CA SER A 25 19.11 -0.19 -8.25
C SER A 25 20.08 -1.37 -8.11
N ARG A 26 20.92 -1.31 -7.07
CA ARG A 26 21.81 -2.43 -6.69
C ARG A 26 21.08 -3.51 -5.90
N ASN A 27 19.86 -3.25 -5.48
CA ASN A 27 19.01 -4.19 -4.76
C ASN A 27 18.33 -5.16 -5.74
N ARG A 28 18.01 -6.36 -5.25
CA ARG A 28 17.22 -7.33 -6.02
C ARG A 28 15.73 -7.11 -5.71
N PHE A 29 14.92 -6.87 -6.74
CA PHE A 29 13.46 -6.75 -6.61
C PHE A 29 12.77 -7.98 -7.17
N ILE A 30 11.77 -8.47 -6.43
CA ILE A 30 10.85 -9.54 -6.82
C ILE A 30 9.47 -8.93 -6.80
N PHE A 31 8.78 -8.98 -7.92
CA PHE A 31 7.45 -8.41 -8.09
C PHE A 31 6.41 -9.52 -8.12
N THR A 32 5.38 -9.42 -7.28
CA THR A 32 4.31 -10.40 -7.16
C THR A 32 2.94 -9.76 -7.19
N ASP A 33 1.98 -10.49 -7.74
CA ASP A 33 0.57 -10.12 -7.70
C ASP A 33 -0.30 -11.38 -7.60
N ILE A 34 -1.61 -11.22 -7.31
CA ILE A 34 -2.56 -12.34 -7.30
C ILE A 34 -2.88 -12.83 -8.72
N ALA A 35 -2.72 -11.97 -9.71
CA ALA A 35 -2.97 -12.22 -11.12
C ALA A 35 -1.97 -11.45 -11.98
N GLY A 36 -1.97 -11.70 -13.30
CA GLY A 36 -1.08 -11.00 -14.24
C GLY A 36 0.13 -11.83 -14.66
N GLU A 37 1.21 -11.15 -15.09
CA GLU A 37 2.41 -11.78 -15.64
C GLU A 37 3.52 -12.00 -14.59
N HIS A 38 3.37 -11.40 -13.41
CA HIS A 38 4.32 -11.54 -12.30
C HIS A 38 4.16 -12.88 -11.59
N GLU A 39 5.16 -13.23 -10.78
CA GLU A 39 5.06 -14.37 -9.89
C GLU A 39 3.81 -14.25 -9.01
N ARG A 40 3.00 -15.30 -9.00
CA ARG A 40 1.73 -15.29 -8.28
C ARG A 40 1.96 -15.42 -6.79
N LEU A 41 1.46 -14.45 -6.01
CA LEU A 41 1.42 -14.52 -4.56
C LEU A 41 0.05 -14.05 -4.06
N ASP A 42 -0.61 -14.91 -3.31
CA ASP A 42 -1.78 -14.54 -2.52
C ASP A 42 -1.32 -14.14 -1.11
N ILE A 43 -1.42 -12.86 -0.77
CA ILE A 43 -1.01 -12.35 0.53
C ILE A 43 -1.93 -12.80 1.69
N THR A 44 -3.04 -13.46 1.38
CA THR A 44 -3.92 -14.07 2.40
C THR A 44 -3.44 -15.46 2.81
N ASP A 45 -2.49 -16.05 2.07
CA ASP A 45 -1.87 -17.35 2.38
C ASP A 45 -0.53 -17.14 3.12
N PRO A 46 -0.49 -17.31 4.45
CA PRO A 46 0.72 -17.11 5.23
C PRO A 46 1.83 -18.10 4.89
N GLN A 47 1.49 -19.31 4.40
CA GLN A 47 2.50 -20.30 4.02
C GLN A 47 3.18 -19.89 2.72
N ALA A 48 2.43 -19.43 1.71
CA ALA A 48 3.00 -18.94 0.46
C ALA A 48 3.91 -17.73 0.69
N ILE A 49 3.54 -16.81 1.60
CA ILE A 49 4.40 -15.68 1.99
C ILE A 49 5.70 -16.19 2.64
N ALA A 50 5.60 -17.10 3.61
CA ALA A 50 6.77 -17.63 4.31
C ALA A 50 7.73 -18.35 3.37
N ASP A 51 7.20 -19.10 2.40
CA ASP A 51 8.00 -19.86 1.43
C ASP A 51 8.75 -18.90 0.49
N ILE A 52 8.10 -17.93 -0.13
CA ILE A 52 8.77 -16.97 -1.02
C ILE A 52 9.81 -16.14 -0.28
N VAL A 53 9.54 -15.73 0.96
CA VAL A 53 10.47 -14.97 1.80
C VAL A 53 11.72 -15.80 2.08
N ARG A 54 11.56 -17.07 2.47
CA ARG A 54 12.67 -17.96 2.81
C ARG A 54 13.49 -18.33 1.57
N GLU A 55 12.83 -18.77 0.49
CA GLU A 55 13.49 -19.28 -0.72
C GLU A 55 14.29 -18.20 -1.44
N ASN A 56 13.81 -16.98 -1.40
CA ASN A 56 14.45 -15.85 -2.05
C ASN A 56 15.35 -15.01 -1.13
N HIS A 57 15.44 -15.35 0.16
CA HIS A 57 16.19 -14.58 1.16
C HIS A 57 15.71 -13.12 1.22
N VAL A 58 14.40 -12.92 1.18
CA VAL A 58 13.79 -11.59 1.26
C VAL A 58 14.07 -10.98 2.63
N ASN A 59 14.52 -9.73 2.66
CA ASN A 59 14.75 -8.99 3.90
C ASN A 59 13.99 -7.66 3.97
N VAL A 60 13.31 -7.27 2.88
CA VAL A 60 12.37 -6.15 2.86
C VAL A 60 11.12 -6.56 2.09
N ILE A 61 9.94 -6.30 2.64
CA ILE A 61 8.69 -6.36 1.87
C ILE A 61 8.17 -4.93 1.69
N VAL A 62 7.77 -4.58 0.45
CA VAL A 62 6.98 -3.38 0.15
C VAL A 62 5.57 -3.85 -0.20
N ASN A 63 4.64 -3.66 0.73
CA ASN A 63 3.25 -4.07 0.52
C ASN A 63 2.45 -2.98 -0.18
N CYS A 64 2.29 -3.11 -1.51
CA CYS A 64 1.42 -2.27 -2.35
C CYS A 64 0.03 -2.89 -2.57
N ALA A 65 -0.18 -4.15 -2.17
CA ALA A 65 -1.46 -4.83 -2.30
C ALA A 65 -2.45 -4.36 -1.22
N ALA A 66 -3.67 -4.05 -1.61
CA ALA A 66 -4.74 -3.65 -0.71
C ALA A 66 -6.11 -3.76 -1.38
N TYR A 67 -7.16 -3.86 -0.58
CA TYR A 67 -8.52 -3.59 -1.01
C TYR A 67 -8.75 -2.08 -1.02
N THR A 68 -8.81 -1.47 -2.20
CA THR A 68 -8.82 0.00 -2.35
C THR A 68 -10.15 0.60 -2.78
N ASN A 69 -11.17 -0.22 -3.02
CA ASN A 69 -12.50 0.28 -3.39
C ASN A 69 -13.26 0.70 -2.13
N VAL A 70 -13.22 2.00 -1.82
CA VAL A 70 -13.79 2.60 -0.61
C VAL A 70 -15.30 2.31 -0.50
N ASP A 71 -16.06 2.60 -1.57
CA ASP A 71 -17.52 2.43 -1.57
C ASP A 71 -17.91 0.95 -1.45
N LYS A 72 -17.22 0.08 -2.18
CA LYS A 72 -17.51 -1.36 -2.13
C LYS A 72 -17.13 -1.99 -0.79
N ALA A 73 -16.18 -1.43 -0.05
CA ALA A 73 -15.82 -1.92 1.27
C ALA A 73 -17.02 -1.89 2.25
N GLU A 74 -17.94 -0.93 2.09
CA GLU A 74 -19.15 -0.85 2.92
C GLU A 74 -20.10 -2.05 2.72
N THR A 75 -20.06 -2.67 1.55
CA THR A 75 -20.89 -3.85 1.21
C THR A 75 -20.11 -5.17 1.20
N ASP A 76 -18.79 -5.12 1.34
CA ASP A 76 -17.88 -6.27 1.32
C ASP A 76 -16.79 -6.11 2.41
N PRO A 77 -17.21 -5.95 3.69
CA PRO A 77 -16.30 -5.69 4.79
C PRO A 77 -15.38 -6.87 5.10
N GLU A 78 -15.82 -8.10 4.83
CA GLU A 78 -15.04 -9.30 5.09
C GLU A 78 -13.82 -9.38 4.18
N THR A 79 -13.97 -9.18 2.88
CA THR A 79 -12.84 -9.15 1.93
C THR A 79 -11.95 -7.95 2.19
N ALA A 80 -12.52 -6.78 2.51
CA ALA A 80 -11.74 -5.62 2.89
C ALA A 80 -10.89 -5.87 4.15
N ASN A 81 -11.45 -6.51 5.18
CA ASN A 81 -10.72 -6.88 6.39
C ASN A 81 -9.65 -7.96 6.13
N LEU A 82 -9.97 -8.95 5.31
CA LEU A 82 -9.03 -10.02 4.95
C LEU A 82 -7.77 -9.43 4.29
N LEU A 83 -7.94 -8.56 3.29
CA LEU A 83 -6.83 -8.00 2.52
C LEU A 83 -6.10 -6.84 3.24
N ASN A 84 -6.84 -5.96 3.92
CA ASN A 84 -6.24 -4.78 4.52
C ASN A 84 -5.70 -5.02 5.93
N ASN A 85 -6.25 -5.99 6.65
CA ASN A 85 -5.90 -6.28 8.04
C ASN A 85 -5.14 -7.61 8.16
N ILE A 86 -5.81 -8.74 7.90
CA ILE A 86 -5.23 -10.07 8.14
C ILE A 86 -3.99 -10.30 7.27
N ALA A 87 -4.07 -10.01 5.98
CA ALA A 87 -2.94 -10.17 5.08
C ALA A 87 -1.76 -9.25 5.43
N ALA A 88 -2.02 -8.03 5.94
CA ALA A 88 -0.96 -7.15 6.42
C ALA A 88 -0.24 -7.75 7.65
N GLY A 89 -0.98 -8.36 8.57
CA GLY A 89 -0.42 -9.12 9.68
C GLY A 89 0.43 -10.31 9.22
N ASN A 90 -0.06 -11.10 8.26
CA ASN A 90 0.68 -12.24 7.70
C ASN A 90 2.04 -11.83 7.12
N LEU A 91 2.08 -10.71 6.39
CA LEU A 91 3.34 -10.16 5.85
C LEU A 91 4.29 -9.73 6.96
N ALA A 92 3.77 -9.10 8.01
CA ALA A 92 4.57 -8.68 9.16
C ALA A 92 5.13 -9.87 9.94
N ASP A 93 4.33 -10.93 10.16
CA ASP A 93 4.78 -12.16 10.81
C ASP A 93 5.92 -12.84 10.01
N ALA A 94 5.79 -12.91 8.69
CA ALA A 94 6.82 -13.47 7.83
C ALA A 94 8.13 -12.66 7.92
N MET A 95 8.05 -11.33 7.94
CA MET A 95 9.24 -10.48 8.08
C MET A 95 9.83 -10.54 9.48
N LYS A 96 9.01 -10.64 10.53
CA LYS A 96 9.48 -10.85 11.90
C LYS A 96 10.30 -12.15 12.02
N ALA A 97 9.85 -13.22 11.38
CA ALA A 97 10.53 -14.52 11.42
C ALA A 97 11.95 -14.50 10.84
N VAL A 98 12.25 -13.56 9.94
CA VAL A 98 13.58 -13.42 9.29
C VAL A 98 14.33 -12.17 9.75
N ASN A 99 13.83 -11.44 10.76
CA ASN A 99 14.34 -10.14 11.21
C ASN A 99 14.46 -9.13 10.06
N GLY A 100 13.50 -9.15 9.15
CA GLY A 100 13.39 -8.22 8.04
C GLY A 100 12.46 -7.04 8.36
N THR A 101 12.26 -6.15 7.37
CA THR A 101 11.45 -4.93 7.49
C THR A 101 10.26 -4.96 6.55
N LEU A 102 9.08 -4.54 7.05
CA LEU A 102 7.88 -4.35 6.25
C LEU A 102 7.64 -2.86 6.01
N ILE A 103 7.58 -2.44 4.75
CA ILE A 103 7.07 -1.13 4.33
C ILE A 103 5.62 -1.32 3.89
N HIS A 104 4.67 -0.73 4.63
CA HIS A 104 3.24 -0.90 4.39
C HIS A 104 2.58 0.41 3.99
N ILE A 105 1.80 0.37 2.91
CA ILE A 105 1.06 1.55 2.45
C ILE A 105 -0.30 1.60 3.12
N SER A 106 -0.53 2.64 3.91
CA SER A 106 -1.79 2.96 4.56
C SER A 106 -2.45 4.20 3.93
N THR A 107 -3.39 4.82 4.60
CA THR A 107 -4.26 5.88 4.08
C THR A 107 -4.54 6.95 5.13
N ASP A 108 -4.85 8.16 4.66
CA ASP A 108 -5.41 9.24 5.46
C ASP A 108 -6.83 8.95 5.99
N TYR A 109 -7.55 7.98 5.40
CA TYR A 109 -8.87 7.53 5.88
C TYR A 109 -8.84 6.90 7.27
N VAL A 110 -7.67 6.70 7.88
CA VAL A 110 -7.54 6.31 9.30
C VAL A 110 -7.89 7.46 10.26
N PHE A 111 -7.89 8.69 9.77
CA PHE A 111 -8.29 9.88 10.53
C PHE A 111 -9.79 10.19 10.33
N GLN A 112 -10.37 10.99 11.24
CA GLN A 112 -11.77 11.40 11.18
C GLN A 112 -12.08 12.31 9.98
N GLY A 113 -11.09 13.10 9.52
CA GLY A 113 -11.26 14.01 8.39
C GLY A 113 -12.01 15.30 8.71
N ASP A 114 -12.06 15.71 9.97
CA ASP A 114 -12.77 16.90 10.46
C ASP A 114 -11.96 18.21 10.40
N ARG A 115 -10.72 18.16 9.85
CA ARG A 115 -9.78 19.28 9.86
C ARG A 115 -9.21 19.56 8.48
N ASN A 116 -9.05 20.86 8.16
CA ASN A 116 -8.46 21.36 6.90
C ASN A 116 -6.98 21.73 7.07
N ILE A 117 -6.23 20.98 7.88
CA ILE A 117 -4.80 21.16 8.09
C ILE A 117 -4.07 19.84 7.85
N PRO A 118 -2.77 19.86 7.50
CA PRO A 118 -2.00 18.63 7.30
C PRO A 118 -2.07 17.70 8.50
N CYS A 119 -2.40 16.43 8.25
CA CYS A 119 -2.45 15.40 9.30
C CYS A 119 -1.03 15.09 9.78
N ARG A 120 -0.87 14.96 11.10
CA ARG A 120 0.38 14.50 11.72
C ARG A 120 0.29 13.00 11.98
N GLU A 121 1.42 12.35 11.98
CA GLU A 121 1.52 10.91 12.18
C GLU A 121 1.02 10.46 13.56
N ASP A 122 1.19 11.32 14.58
CA ASP A 122 0.84 11.09 15.98
C ASP A 122 -0.60 11.48 16.34
N TRP A 123 -1.39 11.94 15.37
CA TRP A 123 -2.78 12.29 15.65
C TRP A 123 -3.65 11.07 15.96
N PRO A 124 -4.68 11.24 16.81
CA PRO A 124 -5.65 10.20 17.08
C PRO A 124 -6.30 9.71 15.79
N THR A 125 -6.40 8.40 15.66
CA THR A 125 -7.05 7.74 14.52
C THR A 125 -8.50 7.43 14.88
N GLU A 126 -9.45 7.86 14.02
CA GLU A 126 -10.89 7.67 14.20
C GLU A 126 -11.56 7.47 12.83
N PRO A 127 -11.33 6.33 12.16
CA PRO A 127 -11.86 6.09 10.81
C PRO A 127 -13.40 5.97 10.83
N LEU A 128 -14.05 6.64 9.89
CA LEU A 128 -15.51 6.62 9.77
C LEU A 128 -16.01 5.40 9.01
N GLY A 129 -15.45 5.13 7.82
CA GLY A 129 -15.87 4.05 6.92
C GLY A 129 -15.12 2.75 7.12
N VAL A 130 -15.64 1.69 6.53
CA VAL A 130 -15.08 0.31 6.58
C VAL A 130 -13.66 0.26 6.01
N TYR A 131 -13.41 0.95 4.89
CA TYR A 131 -12.06 1.01 4.30
C TYR A 131 -11.03 1.55 5.30
N GLY A 132 -11.28 2.71 5.90
CA GLY A 132 -10.39 3.29 6.90
C GLY A 132 -10.22 2.41 8.14
N LYS A 133 -11.31 1.80 8.63
CA LYS A 133 -11.28 0.87 9.77
C LYS A 133 -10.43 -0.36 9.49
N THR A 134 -10.55 -0.97 8.32
CA THR A 134 -9.77 -2.16 7.95
C THR A 134 -8.29 -1.82 7.70
N LYS A 135 -7.98 -0.65 7.12
CA LYS A 135 -6.59 -0.18 6.99
C LYS A 135 -5.95 0.09 8.35
N LEU A 136 -6.66 0.76 9.26
CA LEU A 136 -6.17 0.98 10.63
C LEU A 136 -5.98 -0.32 11.40
N ALA A 137 -6.89 -1.29 11.21
CA ALA A 137 -6.73 -2.61 11.81
C ALA A 137 -5.44 -3.29 11.31
N GLY A 138 -5.10 -3.14 10.02
CA GLY A 138 -3.84 -3.62 9.45
C GLY A 138 -2.61 -2.96 10.06
N GLU A 139 -2.61 -1.63 10.26
CA GLU A 139 -1.54 -0.95 10.98
C GLU A 139 -1.31 -1.56 12.37
N LYS A 140 -2.41 -1.74 13.12
CA LYS A 140 -2.37 -2.34 14.46
C LYS A 140 -1.92 -3.80 14.45
N SER A 141 -2.32 -4.58 13.45
CA SER A 141 -1.87 -5.96 13.30
C SER A 141 -0.36 -6.02 13.03
N ILE A 142 0.18 -5.15 12.19
CA ILE A 142 1.62 -5.03 11.94
C ILE A 142 2.36 -4.67 13.25
N GLU A 143 1.91 -3.64 13.96
CA GLU A 143 2.49 -3.21 15.23
C GLU A 143 2.50 -4.33 16.28
N ALA A 144 1.41 -5.09 16.38
CA ALA A 144 1.26 -6.19 17.35
C ALA A 144 2.26 -7.33 17.12
N THR A 145 2.76 -7.56 15.89
CA THR A 145 3.80 -8.57 15.64
C THR A 145 5.16 -8.17 16.20
N GLY A 146 5.41 -6.87 16.40
CA GLY A 146 6.73 -6.34 16.75
C GLY A 146 7.76 -6.51 15.63
N CYS A 147 7.31 -6.62 14.36
CA CYS A 147 8.16 -6.54 13.18
C CYS A 147 8.72 -5.13 13.00
N ALA A 148 9.97 -4.99 12.56
CA ALA A 148 10.48 -3.72 12.06
C ALA A 148 9.60 -3.27 10.89
N SER A 149 8.99 -2.09 10.97
CA SER A 149 8.03 -1.66 9.97
C SER A 149 8.00 -0.15 9.78
N ILE A 150 7.73 0.25 8.53
CA ILE A 150 7.46 1.64 8.14
C ILE A 150 6.05 1.67 7.56
N ILE A 151 5.15 2.41 8.19
CA ILE A 151 3.78 2.59 7.74
C ILE A 151 3.65 3.96 7.07
N ILE A 152 3.35 3.98 5.77
CA ILE A 152 3.23 5.21 4.99
C ILE A 152 1.75 5.47 4.71
N ARG A 153 1.18 6.48 5.36
CA ARG A 153 -0.18 6.96 5.10
C ARG A 153 -0.15 7.92 3.92
N THR A 154 -0.93 7.64 2.89
CA THR A 154 -1.03 8.44 1.67
C THR A 154 -2.47 8.79 1.35
N ALA A 155 -2.69 9.83 0.54
CA ALA A 155 -4.00 10.29 0.12
C ALA A 155 -4.05 10.44 -1.41
N TRP A 156 -5.20 10.14 -2.01
CA TRP A 156 -5.53 10.43 -3.41
C TRP A 156 -4.42 9.99 -4.39
N LEU A 157 -3.94 8.77 -4.24
CA LEU A 157 -2.86 8.22 -5.05
C LEU A 157 -3.27 8.19 -6.54
N TYR A 158 -2.41 8.72 -7.39
CA TYR A 158 -2.61 8.71 -8.85
C TYR A 158 -1.33 8.33 -9.60
N SER A 159 -1.51 7.76 -10.80
CA SER A 159 -0.45 7.32 -11.68
C SER A 159 -0.99 7.19 -13.11
N PRO A 160 -0.15 7.13 -14.13
CA PRO A 160 -0.54 6.70 -15.48
C PRO A 160 -1.15 5.29 -15.52
N PHE A 161 -0.83 4.48 -14.54
CA PHE A 161 -1.32 3.09 -14.42
C PHE A 161 -2.62 3.00 -13.61
N GLY A 162 -3.34 1.87 -13.79
CA GLY A 162 -4.54 1.56 -13.03
C GLY A 162 -5.68 2.57 -13.21
N LYS A 163 -6.64 2.53 -12.30
CA LYS A 163 -7.78 3.46 -12.22
C LYS A 163 -7.53 4.47 -11.12
N ASN A 164 -7.81 5.74 -11.37
CA ASN A 164 -7.73 6.80 -10.36
C ASN A 164 -8.65 7.97 -10.73
N PHE A 165 -8.81 8.90 -9.80
CA PHE A 165 -9.68 10.05 -9.98
C PHE A 165 -9.29 10.91 -11.18
N VAL A 166 -8.01 11.16 -11.40
CA VAL A 166 -7.52 11.99 -12.53
C VAL A 166 -7.94 11.39 -13.87
N LYS A 167 -7.71 10.10 -14.07
CA LYS A 167 -8.11 9.40 -15.31
C LYS A 167 -9.62 9.38 -15.48
N THR A 168 -10.35 9.10 -14.37
CA THR A 168 -11.80 9.10 -14.37
C THR A 168 -12.37 10.47 -14.75
N MET A 169 -11.86 11.56 -14.19
CA MET A 169 -12.30 12.90 -14.54
C MET A 169 -11.99 13.26 -15.99
N ARG A 170 -10.78 12.97 -16.48
CA ARG A 170 -10.41 13.16 -17.87
C ARG A 170 -11.36 12.44 -18.83
N ASP A 171 -11.66 11.18 -18.56
CA ASP A 171 -12.53 10.37 -19.43
C ASP A 171 -14.00 10.83 -19.37
N LEU A 172 -14.48 11.23 -18.20
CA LEU A 172 -15.84 11.74 -18.05
C LEU A 172 -16.01 13.14 -18.67
N THR A 173 -15.03 14.03 -18.54
CA THR A 173 -15.11 15.38 -19.12
C THR A 173 -15.01 15.37 -20.63
N SER A 174 -14.43 14.33 -21.23
CA SER A 174 -14.42 14.17 -22.70
C SER A 174 -15.76 13.67 -23.28
N SER A 175 -16.65 13.11 -22.44
CA SER A 175 -17.88 12.44 -22.88
C SER A 175 -19.16 13.06 -22.31
N ARG A 176 -19.09 13.97 -21.33
CA ARG A 176 -20.25 14.59 -20.66
C ARG A 176 -20.15 16.10 -20.66
N GLU A 177 -21.29 16.75 -20.87
CA GLU A 177 -21.39 18.22 -20.86
C GLU A 177 -21.22 18.82 -19.45
N SER A 178 -21.58 18.06 -18.41
CA SER A 178 -21.45 18.49 -17.02
C SER A 178 -21.18 17.31 -16.09
N LEU A 179 -20.47 17.57 -15.00
CA LEU A 179 -20.17 16.60 -13.95
C LEU A 179 -20.54 17.20 -12.58
N LYS A 180 -21.04 16.35 -11.69
CA LYS A 180 -21.20 16.66 -10.28
C LYS A 180 -20.06 15.99 -9.53
N VAL A 181 -19.27 16.78 -8.81
CA VAL A 181 -18.15 16.31 -8.01
C VAL A 181 -18.34 16.80 -6.58
N VAL A 182 -17.97 15.98 -5.58
CA VAL A 182 -17.97 16.40 -4.17
C VAL A 182 -17.04 17.61 -4.00
N PHE A 183 -17.44 18.56 -3.18
CA PHE A 183 -16.73 19.82 -3.00
C PHE A 183 -16.30 20.09 -1.55
N ASP A 184 -16.71 19.25 -0.63
CA ASP A 184 -16.49 19.35 0.82
C ASP A 184 -15.31 18.50 1.33
N GLN A 185 -14.57 17.88 0.41
CA GLN A 185 -13.36 17.11 0.74
C GLN A 185 -12.10 17.91 0.40
N VAL A 186 -11.20 18.02 1.38
CA VAL A 186 -9.91 18.69 1.23
C VAL A 186 -8.82 17.64 1.42
N GLY A 187 -7.87 17.57 0.48
CA GLY A 187 -6.78 16.61 0.51
C GLY A 187 -5.65 16.98 -0.44
N THR A 188 -4.55 16.26 -0.35
CA THR A 188 -3.38 16.45 -1.20
C THR A 188 -3.18 15.21 -2.06
N PRO A 189 -3.26 15.33 -3.40
CA PRO A 189 -2.96 14.21 -4.29
C PRO A 189 -1.50 13.77 -4.16
N THR A 190 -1.28 12.46 -4.18
CA THR A 190 0.05 11.84 -4.15
C THR A 190 0.34 11.19 -5.50
N TYR A 191 1.41 11.63 -6.18
CA TYR A 191 1.89 10.92 -7.37
C TYR A 191 2.62 9.64 -6.96
N ALA A 192 2.16 8.50 -7.48
CA ALA A 192 2.71 7.20 -7.10
C ALA A 192 4.19 7.02 -7.52
N GLY A 193 4.65 7.72 -8.55
CA GLY A 193 6.06 7.73 -8.95
C GLY A 193 6.95 8.36 -7.89
N ASP A 194 6.57 9.52 -7.34
CA ASP A 194 7.33 10.18 -6.27
C ASP A 194 7.35 9.34 -4.99
N LEU A 195 6.23 8.66 -4.69
CA LEU A 195 6.14 7.74 -3.57
C LEU A 195 7.06 6.53 -3.78
N ALA A 196 7.07 5.94 -4.97
CA ALA A 196 7.94 4.81 -5.32
C ALA A 196 9.43 5.17 -5.21
N GLU A 197 9.83 6.33 -5.75
CA GLU A 197 11.20 6.84 -5.60
C GLU A 197 11.57 7.06 -4.13
N THR A 198 10.64 7.60 -3.34
CA THR A 198 10.87 7.82 -1.90
C THR A 198 11.08 6.50 -1.17
N ILE A 199 10.27 5.48 -1.45
CA ILE A 199 10.43 4.13 -0.89
C ILE A 199 11.79 3.54 -1.28
N CYS A 200 12.18 3.63 -2.55
CA CYS A 200 13.50 3.16 -3.00
C CYS A 200 14.64 3.88 -2.25
N ARG A 201 14.54 5.20 -2.05
CA ARG A 201 15.55 5.97 -1.29
C ARG A 201 15.61 5.59 0.19
N ILE A 202 14.48 5.33 0.84
CA ILE A 202 14.43 4.82 2.23
C ILE A 202 15.22 3.51 2.33
N ILE A 203 14.98 2.58 1.41
CA ILE A 203 15.66 1.29 1.37
C ILE A 203 17.17 1.46 1.09
N GLU A 204 17.54 2.28 0.11
CA GLU A 204 18.94 2.50 -0.29
C GLU A 204 19.77 3.20 0.79
N ASN A 205 19.16 4.10 1.55
CA ASN A 205 19.82 4.81 2.65
C ASN A 205 19.88 4.01 3.95
N GLY A 206 19.32 2.79 3.99
CA GLY A 206 19.29 1.95 5.18
C GLY A 206 18.41 2.53 6.32
N GLN A 207 17.45 3.38 6.00
CA GLN A 207 16.49 3.96 6.94
C GLN A 207 15.32 3.00 7.18
N LEU A 208 15.65 1.77 7.61
CA LEU A 208 14.71 0.66 7.77
C LEU A 208 14.41 0.30 9.23
N ASP A 209 14.96 1.07 10.16
CA ASP A 209 14.78 0.92 11.62
C ASP A 209 13.66 1.83 12.14
#